data_2c3ec542d5e9d5414e0f7a1ab14e3f1e
#
_entry.id   2c3ec542d5e9d5414e0f7a1ab14e3f1e
#
_cell.length_a   1.000
_cell.length_b   1.000
_cell.length_c   1.000
_cell.angle_alpha   90.00
_cell.angle_beta   90.00
_cell.angle_gamma   90.00
#
_symmetry.space_group_name_H-M   'P 1'
#
loop_
_entity.id
_entity.type
_entity.pdbx_description
1 polymer ?
#
loop_
_entity_poly.entity_id
_entity_poly.type
_entity_poly.pdbx_seq_one_letter_code
_entity_poly.pdbx_strand_id
1 'polypeptide(L)' 'DLDVLNPDVFRSLLFAEPEPEFDWQAVYPVGKLNLAQTLRIIRDVSAETEIVIIGITEHLPWDAWNLKEFLKKIPIMNE' A
#
# COMPACT_ATOMS: atom_id res chain seq x y z
N ASP A 1 4.05 2.29 5.13
CA ASP A 1 3.06 1.39 5.70
C ASP A 1 1.86 1.29 4.78
N LEU A 2 1.65 0.10 4.20
CA LEU A 2 0.57 -0.13 3.23
C LEU A 2 -0.83 -0.15 3.87
N ASP A 3 -0.94 -0.17 5.19
CA ASP A 3 -2.24 -0.17 5.88
C ASP A 3 -3.03 1.13 5.70
N VAL A 4 -2.44 2.16 5.10
CA VAL A 4 -3.20 3.36 4.68
C VAL A 4 -4.17 3.06 3.54
N LEU A 5 -3.96 1.96 2.83
CA LEU A 5 -4.77 1.54 1.68
C LEU A 5 -6.05 0.83 2.13
N ASN A 6 -7.12 1.06 1.37
CA ASN A 6 -8.39 0.37 1.57
C ASN A 6 -8.24 -1.11 1.18
N PRO A 7 -8.48 -2.06 2.11
CA PRO A 7 -8.33 -3.49 1.81
C PRO A 7 -9.31 -4.02 0.77
N ASP A 8 -10.39 -3.30 0.47
CA ASP A 8 -11.33 -3.71 -0.58
C ASP A 8 -10.78 -3.46 -2.00
N VAL A 9 -9.84 -2.52 -2.14
CA VAL A 9 -9.24 -2.18 -3.44
C VAL A 9 -7.77 -2.61 -3.57
N PHE A 10 -7.09 -2.88 -2.46
CA PHE A 10 -5.75 -3.44 -2.43
C PHE A 10 -5.70 -4.59 -1.42
N ARG A 11 -5.52 -5.80 -1.92
CA ARG A 11 -5.74 -7.02 -1.15
C ARG A 11 -4.49 -7.59 -0.46
N SER A 12 -3.29 -7.03 -0.70
CA SER A 12 -2.05 -7.48 -0.06
C SER A 12 -1.87 -6.92 1.36
N LEU A 13 -2.95 -6.89 2.13
CA LEU A 13 -3.00 -6.35 3.50
C LEU A 13 -3.55 -7.39 4.46
N LEU A 14 -3.17 -7.28 5.74
CA LEU A 14 -3.71 -8.14 6.80
C LEU A 14 -5.25 -8.09 6.84
N PHE A 15 -5.83 -6.90 6.67
CA PHE A 15 -7.28 -6.70 6.67
C PHE A 15 -8.01 -7.41 5.52
N ALA A 16 -7.29 -7.80 4.48
CA ALA A 16 -7.82 -8.50 3.32
C ALA A 16 -7.49 -9.99 3.32
N GLU A 17 -7.01 -10.54 4.45
CA GLU A 17 -6.67 -11.96 4.58
C GLU A 17 -7.86 -12.84 4.16
N PRO A 18 -7.66 -13.80 3.24
CA PRO A 18 -8.72 -14.73 2.86
C PRO A 18 -9.13 -15.61 4.05
N GLU A 19 -10.44 -15.70 4.32
CA GLU A 19 -11.01 -16.53 5.40
C GLU A 19 -10.32 -16.31 6.76
N PRO A 20 -10.25 -15.06 7.26
CA PRO A 20 -9.52 -14.78 8.50
C PRO A 20 -10.21 -15.42 9.71
N GLU A 21 -9.42 -15.99 10.63
CA GLU A 21 -9.91 -16.50 11.91
C GLU A 21 -10.23 -15.39 12.92
N PHE A 22 -9.71 -14.19 12.68
CA PHE A 22 -9.86 -13.03 13.54
C PHE A 22 -10.29 -11.80 12.73
N ASP A 23 -11.25 -11.04 13.25
CA ASP A 23 -11.69 -9.79 12.62
C ASP A 23 -10.74 -8.65 12.97
N TRP A 24 -9.71 -8.47 12.15
CA TRP A 24 -8.72 -7.41 12.34
C TRP A 24 -9.32 -6.01 12.23
N GLN A 25 -10.37 -5.85 11.44
CA GLN A 25 -11.02 -4.55 11.24
C GLN A 25 -11.82 -4.09 12.47
N ALA A 26 -12.21 -5.02 13.34
CA ALA A 26 -12.88 -4.69 14.59
C ALA A 26 -11.94 -4.10 15.64
N VAL A 27 -10.62 -4.30 15.49
CA VAL A 27 -9.59 -3.93 16.49
C VAL A 27 -8.75 -2.76 16.03
N TYR A 28 -8.41 -2.69 14.74
CA TYR A 28 -7.50 -1.70 14.18
C TYR A 28 -8.20 -0.79 13.17
N PRO A 29 -7.77 0.48 13.07
CA PRO A 29 -8.29 1.37 12.03
C PRO A 29 -7.97 0.82 10.63
N VAL A 30 -8.94 0.92 9.73
CA VAL A 30 -8.81 0.45 8.35
C VAL A 30 -8.46 1.63 7.45
N GLY A 31 -7.48 1.44 6.57
CA GLY A 31 -7.07 2.46 5.60
C GLY A 31 -8.17 2.74 4.56
N LYS A 32 -8.16 3.94 4.00
CA LYS A 32 -9.19 4.42 3.06
C LYS A 32 -8.63 4.87 1.72
N LEU A 33 -7.31 4.97 1.58
CA LEU A 33 -6.69 5.42 0.34
C LEU A 33 -6.70 4.30 -0.71
N ASN A 34 -6.87 4.68 -1.97
CA ASN A 34 -6.62 3.76 -3.08
C ASN A 34 -5.18 3.91 -3.59
N LEU A 35 -4.78 3.02 -4.50
CA LEU A 35 -3.43 3.02 -5.05
C LEU A 35 -3.11 4.32 -5.80
N ALA A 36 -4.06 4.86 -6.56
CA ALA A 36 -3.85 6.08 -7.33
C ALA A 36 -3.61 7.29 -6.41
N GLN A 37 -4.37 7.41 -5.33
CA GLN A 37 -4.19 8.48 -4.35
C GLN A 37 -2.83 8.38 -3.65
N THR A 38 -2.43 7.19 -3.25
CA THR A 38 -1.15 6.93 -2.60
C THR A 38 0.03 7.24 -3.54
N LEU A 39 -0.05 6.80 -4.80
CA LEU A 39 0.96 7.10 -5.81
C LEU A 39 1.07 8.61 -6.07
N ARG A 40 -0.07 9.31 -6.10
CA ARG A 40 -0.07 10.75 -6.29
C ARG A 40 0.66 11.48 -5.15
N ILE A 41 0.41 11.08 -3.91
CA ILE A 41 1.12 11.64 -2.75
C ILE A 41 2.62 11.42 -2.89
N ILE A 42 3.06 10.19 -3.22
CA ILE A 42 4.48 9.87 -3.40
C ILE A 42 5.09 10.71 -4.52
N ARG A 43 4.40 10.85 -5.65
CA ARG A 43 4.88 11.63 -6.80
C ARG A 43 4.98 13.12 -6.47
N ASP A 44 3.98 13.67 -5.78
CA ASP A 44 3.97 15.08 -5.39
C ASP A 44 5.12 15.39 -4.43
N VAL A 45 5.36 14.52 -3.45
CA VAL A 45 6.50 14.64 -2.53
C VAL A 45 7.82 14.53 -3.30
N SER A 46 7.93 13.57 -4.23
CA SER A 46 9.14 13.38 -5.04
C SER A 46 9.45 14.58 -5.93
N ALA A 47 8.43 15.31 -6.39
CA ALA A 47 8.60 16.50 -7.21
C ALA A 47 9.13 17.71 -6.41
N GLU A 48 8.81 17.77 -5.12
CA GLU A 48 9.18 18.90 -4.25
C GLU A 48 10.46 18.64 -3.44
N THR A 49 10.83 17.38 -3.24
CA THR A 49 11.95 16.98 -2.40
C THR A 49 12.73 15.83 -3.02
N GLU A 50 13.97 15.62 -2.57
CA GLU A 50 14.75 14.43 -2.91
C GLU A 50 14.38 13.29 -1.95
N ILE A 51 13.92 12.17 -2.51
CA ILE A 51 13.69 10.94 -1.73
C ILE A 51 14.95 10.10 -1.81
N VAL A 52 15.62 9.89 -0.67
CA VAL A 52 16.87 9.13 -0.60
C VAL A 52 16.67 7.67 -0.21
N ILE A 53 15.64 7.38 0.57
CA ILE A 53 15.30 6.02 1.01
C ILE A 53 13.79 5.86 1.02
N ILE A 54 13.31 4.66 0.61
CA ILE A 54 11.92 4.27 0.78
C ILE A 54 11.86 2.90 1.45
N GLY A 55 11.02 2.77 2.49
CA GLY A 55 10.71 1.51 3.13
C GLY A 55 9.25 1.15 2.90
N ILE A 56 8.97 -0.11 2.63
CA ILE A 56 7.61 -0.61 2.42
C ILE A 56 7.34 -1.71 3.44
N THR A 57 6.30 -1.53 4.26
CA THR A 57 5.94 -2.46 5.33
C THR A 57 4.49 -2.88 5.21
N GLU A 58 4.11 -3.90 5.99
CA GLU A 58 2.74 -4.37 6.16
C GLU A 58 2.14 -5.02 4.89
N HIS A 59 2.97 -5.43 3.92
CA HIS A 59 2.47 -6.15 2.76
C HIS A 59 2.29 -7.65 3.08
N LEU A 60 1.24 -8.24 2.51
CA LEU A 60 0.97 -9.68 2.57
C LEU A 60 0.72 -10.21 1.15
N PRO A 61 0.89 -11.52 0.91
CA PRO A 61 0.92 -12.06 -0.46
C PRO A 61 -0.44 -12.27 -1.12
N TRP A 62 -1.51 -11.77 -0.53
CA TRP A 62 -2.87 -12.02 -1.04
C TRP A 62 -3.15 -11.42 -2.42
N ASP A 63 -2.38 -10.42 -2.82
CA ASP A 63 -2.58 -9.70 -4.08
C ASP A 63 -1.23 -9.28 -4.67
N ALA A 64 -0.39 -10.25 -4.99
CA ALA A 64 0.97 -10.01 -5.46
C ALA A 64 1.03 -9.22 -6.77
N TRP A 65 0.02 -9.38 -7.66
CA TRP A 65 -0.03 -8.65 -8.92
C TRP A 65 -0.16 -7.14 -8.70
N ASN A 66 -1.14 -6.71 -7.90
CA ASN A 66 -1.34 -5.29 -7.62
C ASN A 66 -0.18 -4.69 -6.82
N LEU A 67 0.43 -5.44 -5.91
CA LEU A 67 1.63 -5.02 -5.21
C LEU A 67 2.78 -4.77 -6.19
N LYS A 68 3.02 -5.69 -7.12
CA LYS A 68 4.06 -5.57 -8.14
C LYS A 68 3.82 -4.34 -9.03
N GLU A 69 2.59 -4.16 -9.50
CA GLU A 69 2.25 -3.02 -10.35
C GLU A 69 2.39 -1.68 -9.59
N PHE A 70 2.03 -1.67 -8.31
CA PHE A 70 2.21 -0.50 -7.45
C PHE A 70 3.69 -0.14 -7.29
N LEU A 71 4.55 -1.12 -7.00
CA LEU A 71 5.99 -0.90 -6.83
C LEU A 71 6.64 -0.34 -8.10
N LYS A 72 6.22 -0.81 -9.27
CA LYS A 72 6.74 -0.33 -10.56
C LYS A 72 6.46 1.15 -10.80
N LYS A 73 5.43 1.71 -10.18
CA LYS A 73 5.00 3.10 -10.38
C LYS A 73 5.60 4.08 -9.38
N ILE A 74 6.31 3.59 -8.38
CA ILE A 74 6.98 4.45 -7.39
C ILE A 74 8.25 5.04 -8.03
N PRO A 75 8.40 6.37 -8.07
CA PRO A 75 9.50 7.02 -8.80
C PRO A 75 10.89 6.54 -8.41
N ILE A 76 11.20 6.45 -7.11
CA ILE A 76 12.52 6.05 -6.62
C ILE A 76 12.87 4.60 -6.98
N MET A 77 11.85 3.74 -7.16
CA MET A 77 12.06 2.32 -7.51
C MET A 77 12.42 2.13 -8.98
N ASN A 78 12.26 3.15 -9.82
CA ASN A 78 12.43 3.08 -11.27
C ASN A 78 13.49 4.06 -11.81
N GLU A 79 14.34 4.55 -10.95
CA GLU A 79 15.47 5.40 -11.32
C GLU A 79 16.61 4.62 -11.99
#